data_d0127b1bf66803ca3bad849758709dc3
#
_entry.id   d0127b1bf66803ca3bad849758709dc3
#
_cell.length_a   1.000
_cell.length_b   1.000
_cell.length_c   1.000
_cell.angle_alpha   90.00
_cell.angle_beta   90.00
_cell.angle_gamma   90.00
#
_symmetry.space_group_name_H-M   'P 1'
#
loop_
_entity.id
_entity.type
_entity.pdbx_description
1 polymer ?
#
loop_
_entity_poly.entity_id
_entity_poly.type
_entity_poly.pdbx_seq_one_letter_code
_entity_poly.pdbx_strand_id
1 'polypeptide(L)'
;MAKLSGSQIIVECLLEQGVDTVFGYPGGAILNLYDELYKNQERIRHILTSHEQGASHAADGYARASGKVGVCLATSGPGATNLVTGIASAYMDSIPVVAITCNVGNNLLGKDSFQEVDISGIVMPVTKYSFIVRDGNKLAETIRRAFKIAVSGRPGPVLIDITKDVTGDSFEYEYQKPEKVMPTTSVSEEEILNAVSLIRASKKPYVLVGGGAILSGASEELRTFVSKIDVPVADTLMGKGAFDGSDPKYTGMVGMHGTKTSNLGITECDLLIVIGARFSDRVIGNAKKFAKNAKILHIDVDAAEISKNIKAHYSLIGDARLILRKLNSRLDPMHHDEWVAHIERLNDMYPVRTNKTGLTGEYIIETIDDKTADDTIISTEVGQHQMWAAQFYKFKNPRTLLTSGGLGTMGYGLGAAIGAKMAEPDKTVINIAGDGCFRMNMNEIATATRYDIPLIQVIINNHVLGMVRQWQNLFYGKRYSQTVLRDKVDFVKLAEAMGAKAKRVTTKEEFDVAFEEALKSNTTFVIECEIDSDEKVFPMVSPGAAISDAFDEKDLKLNPIK
;
A
#
# COMPACT_ATOMS: atom_id res chain seq x y z
N MET A 1 15.57 34.36 -16.02
CA MET A 1 16.58 33.48 -15.35
C MET A 1 17.05 34.17 -14.08
N ALA A 2 17.13 33.47 -12.97
CA ALA A 2 17.67 33.95 -11.70
C ALA A 2 18.88 33.09 -11.32
N LYS A 3 19.89 33.68 -10.66
CA LYS A 3 21.02 32.91 -10.13
C LYS A 3 20.70 32.47 -8.71
N LEU A 4 20.52 31.15 -8.50
CA LEU A 4 20.12 30.54 -7.22
C LEU A 4 21.16 29.51 -6.79
N SER A 5 21.28 29.25 -5.47
CA SER A 5 22.04 28.10 -4.99
C SER A 5 21.35 26.79 -5.37
N GLY A 6 22.13 25.70 -5.44
CA GLY A 6 21.51 24.38 -5.73
C GLY A 6 20.42 24.01 -4.73
N SER A 7 20.58 24.35 -3.45
CA SER A 7 19.53 24.12 -2.44
C SER A 7 18.27 24.95 -2.70
N GLN A 8 18.41 26.21 -3.14
CA GLN A 8 17.27 27.03 -3.57
C GLN A 8 16.58 26.43 -4.79
N ILE A 9 17.35 25.96 -5.77
CA ILE A 9 16.81 25.30 -6.96
C ILE A 9 16.03 24.04 -6.58
N ILE A 10 16.52 23.23 -5.62
CA ILE A 10 15.78 22.04 -5.14
C ILE A 10 14.42 22.45 -4.58
N VAL A 11 14.38 23.44 -3.67
CA VAL A 11 13.13 23.91 -3.06
C VAL A 11 12.18 24.48 -4.12
N GLU A 12 12.65 25.34 -5.02
CA GLU A 12 11.81 25.90 -6.09
C GLU A 12 11.27 24.80 -7.04
N CYS A 13 12.09 23.80 -7.40
CA CYS A 13 11.63 22.69 -8.21
C CYS A 13 10.60 21.82 -7.48
N LEU A 14 10.73 21.59 -6.16
CA LEU A 14 9.71 20.88 -5.38
C LEU A 14 8.38 21.65 -5.39
N LEU A 15 8.43 22.95 -5.18
CA LEU A 15 7.26 23.83 -5.24
C LEU A 15 6.63 23.88 -6.65
N GLU A 16 7.45 23.92 -7.72
CA GLU A 16 6.95 23.75 -9.09
C GLU A 16 6.11 22.48 -9.26
N GLN A 17 6.56 21.36 -8.65
CA GLN A 17 5.88 20.08 -8.74
C GLN A 17 4.67 19.95 -7.79
N GLY A 18 4.34 21.02 -7.06
CA GLY A 18 3.21 21.06 -6.13
C GLY A 18 3.45 20.31 -4.83
N VAL A 19 4.71 20.13 -4.44
CA VAL A 19 5.09 19.53 -3.16
C VAL A 19 4.90 20.56 -2.06
N ASP A 20 4.08 20.25 -1.09
CA ASP A 20 3.79 21.07 0.09
C ASP A 20 4.39 20.47 1.37
N THR A 21 4.73 19.17 1.34
CA THR A 21 5.22 18.43 2.50
C THR A 21 6.35 17.47 2.09
N VAL A 22 7.43 17.45 2.88
CA VAL A 22 8.55 16.52 2.73
C VAL A 22 8.88 15.86 4.07
N PHE A 23 9.37 14.63 4.05
CA PHE A 23 9.70 13.84 5.23
C PHE A 23 11.20 13.55 5.22
N GLY A 24 11.88 13.62 6.37
CA GLY A 24 13.30 13.34 6.35
C GLY A 24 14.02 13.52 7.67
N TYR A 25 15.33 13.27 7.63
CA TYR A 25 16.23 13.44 8.76
C TYR A 25 17.50 14.17 8.33
N PRO A 26 17.96 15.22 9.08
CA PRO A 26 19.15 16.00 8.73
C PRO A 26 20.45 15.21 8.95
N GLY A 27 21.50 15.66 8.24
CA GLY A 27 22.87 15.16 8.43
C GLY A 27 23.87 16.05 7.67
N GLY A 28 25.15 15.80 7.83
CA GLY A 28 26.21 16.70 7.39
C GLY A 28 26.22 17.04 5.90
N ALA A 29 25.88 16.09 5.02
CA ALA A 29 25.91 16.31 3.58
C ALA A 29 24.70 17.13 3.09
N ILE A 30 23.53 17.04 3.78
CA ILE A 30 22.28 17.68 3.36
C ILE A 30 22.01 19.04 4.02
N LEU A 31 22.91 19.55 4.87
CA LEU A 31 22.67 20.76 5.67
C LEU A 31 22.33 22.00 4.82
N ASN A 32 22.91 22.16 3.64
CA ASN A 32 22.60 23.27 2.76
C ASN A 32 21.11 23.30 2.36
N LEU A 33 20.53 22.11 2.10
CA LEU A 33 19.11 21.99 1.79
C LEU A 33 18.24 22.23 3.04
N TYR A 34 18.65 21.76 4.20
CA TYR A 34 17.91 22.01 5.45
C TYR A 34 17.91 23.48 5.86
N ASP A 35 19.01 24.22 5.62
CA ASP A 35 19.05 25.68 5.81
C ASP A 35 18.05 26.40 4.89
N GLU A 36 17.93 25.92 3.65
CA GLU A 36 16.98 26.50 2.70
C GLU A 36 15.53 26.11 3.01
N LEU A 37 15.27 24.88 3.49
CA LEU A 37 13.94 24.48 3.98
C LEU A 37 13.50 25.34 5.18
N TYR A 38 14.43 25.67 6.09
CA TYR A 38 14.14 26.57 7.22
C TYR A 38 13.69 27.96 6.75
N LYS A 39 14.29 28.51 5.71
CA LYS A 39 13.90 29.80 5.13
C LYS A 39 12.55 29.77 4.41
N ASN A 40 12.11 28.58 3.99
CA ASN A 40 10.90 28.37 3.22
C ASN A 40 9.80 27.60 3.98
N GLN A 41 9.85 27.54 5.32
CA GLN A 41 8.91 26.77 6.14
C GLN A 41 7.43 27.17 5.99
N GLU A 42 7.16 28.39 5.52
CA GLU A 42 5.80 28.87 5.19
C GLU A 42 5.28 28.35 3.83
N ARG A 43 6.17 27.83 2.98
CA ARG A 43 5.86 27.37 1.61
C ARG A 43 5.91 25.86 1.48
N ILE A 44 6.78 25.20 2.25
CA ILE A 44 6.98 23.75 2.24
C ILE A 44 7.20 23.27 3.68
N ARG A 45 6.38 22.33 4.12
CA ARG A 45 6.47 21.73 5.45
C ARG A 45 7.47 20.60 5.45
N HIS A 46 8.40 20.61 6.38
CA HIS A 46 9.30 19.48 6.64
C HIS A 46 8.84 18.75 7.91
N ILE A 47 8.65 17.44 7.82
CA ILE A 47 8.36 16.54 8.96
C ILE A 47 9.64 15.78 9.30
N LEU A 48 10.20 16.10 10.46
CA LEU A 48 11.35 15.39 11.01
C LEU A 48 10.90 14.07 11.61
N THR A 49 11.21 12.97 10.95
CA THR A 49 10.96 11.61 11.44
C THR A 49 12.03 11.17 12.45
N SER A 50 11.78 10.13 13.20
CA SER A 50 12.76 9.57 14.13
C SER A 50 13.80 8.69 13.44
N HIS A 51 13.50 8.23 12.22
CA HIS A 51 14.34 7.38 11.40
C HIS A 51 14.02 7.59 9.91
N GLU A 52 15.01 7.50 9.02
CA GLU A 52 14.79 7.71 7.58
C GLU A 52 13.87 6.65 6.96
N GLN A 53 13.84 5.44 7.49
CA GLN A 53 12.86 4.44 7.08
C GLN A 53 11.44 4.94 7.34
N GLY A 54 11.17 5.56 8.50
CA GLY A 54 9.92 6.23 8.80
C GLY A 54 9.59 7.33 7.81
N ALA A 55 10.59 8.13 7.38
CA ALA A 55 10.42 9.16 6.36
C ALA A 55 10.00 8.59 5.00
N SER A 56 10.62 7.49 4.56
CA SER A 56 10.28 6.85 3.29
C SER A 56 8.87 6.22 3.33
N HIS A 57 8.47 5.63 4.46
CA HIS A 57 7.11 5.12 4.65
C HIS A 57 6.07 6.25 4.74
N ALA A 58 6.42 7.40 5.34
CA ALA A 58 5.54 8.56 5.38
C ALA A 58 5.34 9.17 3.97
N ALA A 59 6.41 9.27 3.17
CA ALA A 59 6.30 9.69 1.77
C ALA A 59 5.43 8.72 0.95
N ASP A 60 5.57 7.40 1.16
CA ASP A 60 4.71 6.39 0.53
C ASP A 60 3.25 6.55 0.95
N GLY A 61 2.96 6.67 2.26
CA GLY A 61 1.62 6.86 2.78
C GLY A 61 0.96 8.16 2.28
N TYR A 62 1.73 9.25 2.21
CA TYR A 62 1.30 10.53 1.63
C TYR A 62 0.88 10.35 0.16
N ALA A 63 1.71 9.63 -0.63
CA ALA A 63 1.41 9.41 -2.04
C ALA A 63 0.16 8.54 -2.25
N ARG A 64 -0.02 7.49 -1.45
CA ARG A 64 -1.22 6.62 -1.54
C ARG A 64 -2.49 7.37 -1.21
N ALA A 65 -2.50 8.14 -0.12
CA ALA A 65 -3.67 8.88 0.33
C ALA A 65 -4.04 10.01 -0.63
N SER A 66 -3.07 10.87 -0.99
CA SER A 66 -3.32 12.06 -1.82
C SER A 66 -3.37 11.79 -3.32
N GLY A 67 -2.72 10.73 -3.81
CA GLY A 67 -2.48 10.51 -5.24
C GLY A 67 -1.39 11.40 -5.85
N LYS A 68 -0.70 12.21 -5.04
CA LYS A 68 0.45 13.03 -5.43
C LYS A 68 1.75 12.23 -5.31
N VAL A 69 2.88 12.80 -5.74
CA VAL A 69 4.20 12.21 -5.49
C VAL A 69 4.63 12.49 -4.05
N GLY A 70 5.00 11.44 -3.32
CA GLY A 70 5.59 11.60 -1.99
C GLY A 70 7.08 11.91 -2.07
N VAL A 71 7.59 12.73 -1.15
CA VAL A 71 9.00 13.15 -1.16
C VAL A 71 9.66 12.86 0.18
N CYS A 72 10.79 12.14 0.18
CA CYS A 72 11.62 11.95 1.36
C CYS A 72 13.06 12.40 1.13
N LEU A 73 13.70 12.85 2.21
CA LEU A 73 15.03 13.47 2.20
C LEU A 73 15.95 12.73 3.18
N ALA A 74 17.20 12.47 2.79
CA ALA A 74 18.20 11.91 3.69
C ALA A 74 19.61 12.42 3.37
N THR A 75 20.47 12.38 4.39
CA THR A 75 21.90 12.60 4.21
C THR A 75 22.57 11.40 3.55
N SER A 76 23.85 11.50 3.22
CA SER A 76 24.67 10.43 2.69
C SER A 76 24.87 9.25 3.66
N GLY A 77 25.46 8.19 3.18
CA GLY A 77 25.84 7.02 3.98
C GLY A 77 24.65 6.35 4.64
N PRO A 78 24.64 6.22 5.99
CA PRO A 78 23.58 5.53 6.72
C PRO A 78 22.20 6.16 6.52
N GLY A 79 22.11 7.48 6.36
CA GLY A 79 20.81 8.14 6.09
C GLY A 79 20.22 7.69 4.77
N ALA A 80 21.01 7.65 3.71
CA ALA A 80 20.57 7.17 2.39
C ALA A 80 20.21 5.68 2.42
N THR A 81 21.05 4.84 3.06
CA THR A 81 20.78 3.39 3.14
C THR A 81 19.55 3.04 3.97
N ASN A 82 19.20 3.85 4.97
CA ASN A 82 17.99 3.67 5.76
C ASN A 82 16.68 3.91 4.96
N LEU A 83 16.72 4.60 3.81
CA LEU A 83 15.56 4.77 2.92
C LEU A 83 15.22 3.51 2.11
N VAL A 84 16.18 2.58 1.94
CA VAL A 84 16.09 1.51 0.93
C VAL A 84 14.86 0.62 1.11
N THR A 85 14.53 0.23 2.34
CA THR A 85 13.35 -0.59 2.61
C THR A 85 12.05 0.10 2.18
N GLY A 86 11.90 1.40 2.47
CA GLY A 86 10.70 2.14 2.04
C GLY A 86 10.64 2.36 0.54
N ILE A 87 11.78 2.63 -0.10
CA ILE A 87 11.89 2.72 -1.57
C ILE A 87 11.48 1.38 -2.20
N ALA A 88 11.96 0.25 -1.68
CA ALA A 88 11.57 -1.08 -2.16
C ALA A 88 10.08 -1.38 -1.95
N SER A 89 9.48 -0.95 -0.83
CA SER A 89 8.03 -1.05 -0.60
C SER A 89 7.24 -0.26 -1.64
N ALA A 90 7.63 0.98 -1.91
CA ALA A 90 7.02 1.83 -2.93
C ALA A 90 7.15 1.22 -4.33
N TYR A 91 8.31 0.63 -4.67
CA TYR A 91 8.55 -0.02 -5.95
C TYR A 91 7.64 -1.23 -6.16
N MET A 92 7.57 -2.11 -5.16
CA MET A 92 6.76 -3.33 -5.23
C MET A 92 5.26 -3.04 -5.38
N ASP A 93 4.77 -1.95 -4.81
CA ASP A 93 3.36 -1.54 -4.86
C ASP A 93 3.08 -0.43 -5.90
N SER A 94 4.08 -0.04 -6.69
CA SER A 94 3.93 0.95 -7.77
C SER A 94 3.53 2.34 -7.26
N ILE A 95 4.12 2.80 -6.16
CA ILE A 95 3.82 4.10 -5.54
C ILE A 95 4.83 5.15 -5.99
N PRO A 96 4.38 6.32 -6.49
CA PRO A 96 5.26 7.38 -6.93
C PRO A 96 5.90 8.11 -5.74
N VAL A 97 7.18 7.86 -5.50
CA VAL A 97 7.99 8.50 -4.47
C VAL A 97 9.25 9.09 -5.12
N VAL A 98 9.64 10.30 -4.75
CA VAL A 98 10.94 10.87 -5.07
C VAL A 98 11.76 10.95 -3.80
N ALA A 99 12.84 10.16 -3.75
CA ALA A 99 13.81 10.18 -2.67
C ALA A 99 14.99 11.07 -3.07
N ILE A 100 15.30 12.08 -2.26
CA ILE A 100 16.44 12.97 -2.49
C ILE A 100 17.48 12.71 -1.41
N THR A 101 18.67 12.30 -1.82
CA THR A 101 19.83 12.14 -0.94
C THR A 101 20.90 13.15 -1.31
N CYS A 102 21.67 13.58 -0.33
CA CYS A 102 22.82 14.43 -0.59
C CYS A 102 24.10 13.67 -0.23
N ASN A 103 25.01 13.56 -1.20
CA ASN A 103 26.26 12.83 -1.05
C ASN A 103 27.43 13.78 -0.70
N VAL A 104 28.59 13.21 -0.47
CA VAL A 104 29.86 13.96 -0.31
C VAL A 104 30.13 14.82 -1.56
N GLY A 105 31.05 15.78 -1.46
CA GLY A 105 31.41 16.61 -2.62
C GLY A 105 32.08 15.80 -3.74
N ASN A 106 31.98 16.28 -4.98
CA ASN A 106 32.52 15.59 -6.17
C ASN A 106 33.98 15.15 -6.04
N ASN A 107 34.83 15.95 -5.35
CA ASN A 107 36.24 15.65 -5.14
C ASN A 107 36.48 14.49 -4.16
N LEU A 108 35.48 14.05 -3.44
CA LEU A 108 35.53 12.97 -2.44
C LEU A 108 34.87 11.68 -2.91
N LEU A 109 34.11 11.71 -4.00
CA LEU A 109 33.43 10.51 -4.54
C LEU A 109 34.43 9.46 -5.02
N GLY A 110 34.19 8.20 -4.68
CA GLY A 110 35.03 7.05 -5.03
C GLY A 110 36.34 6.97 -4.23
N LYS A 111 36.38 7.57 -3.04
CA LYS A 111 37.57 7.63 -2.19
C LYS A 111 37.35 7.04 -0.79
N ASP A 112 36.27 6.30 -0.59
CA ASP A 112 35.86 5.76 0.71
C ASP A 112 35.79 6.85 1.80
N SER A 113 35.26 8.01 1.39
CA SER A 113 35.13 9.18 2.26
C SER A 113 34.09 8.93 3.36
N PHE A 114 34.20 9.65 4.48
CA PHE A 114 33.25 9.52 5.59
C PHE A 114 31.79 9.69 5.13
N GLN A 115 30.96 8.71 5.41
CA GLN A 115 29.56 8.62 5.01
C GLN A 115 29.33 8.62 3.48
N GLU A 116 30.32 8.26 2.69
CA GLU A 116 30.13 8.00 1.27
C GLU A 116 29.48 6.61 1.07
N VAL A 117 28.52 6.52 0.15
CA VAL A 117 27.94 5.25 -0.32
C VAL A 117 27.41 5.45 -1.74
N ASP A 118 27.55 4.45 -2.59
CA ASP A 118 26.89 4.43 -3.91
C ASP A 118 25.41 4.02 -3.73
N ILE A 119 24.61 4.96 -3.24
CA ILE A 119 23.18 4.74 -3.04
C ILE A 119 22.46 4.50 -4.36
N SER A 120 22.90 5.10 -5.45
CA SER A 120 22.34 4.90 -6.79
C SER A 120 22.46 3.44 -7.24
N GLY A 121 23.63 2.84 -7.03
CA GLY A 121 23.85 1.42 -7.28
C GLY A 121 23.03 0.50 -6.37
N ILE A 122 22.92 0.85 -5.08
CA ILE A 122 22.14 0.06 -4.10
C ILE A 122 20.65 0.02 -4.46
N VAL A 123 20.04 1.13 -4.87
CA VAL A 123 18.60 1.21 -5.15
C VAL A 123 18.23 0.87 -6.59
N MET A 124 19.18 0.65 -7.47
CA MET A 124 18.94 0.37 -8.89
C MET A 124 17.86 -0.69 -9.13
N PRO A 125 17.85 -1.85 -8.47
CA PRO A 125 16.85 -2.89 -8.69
C PRO A 125 15.47 -2.59 -8.09
N VAL A 126 15.35 -1.56 -7.25
CA VAL A 126 14.12 -1.20 -6.52
C VAL A 126 13.65 0.23 -6.80
N THR A 127 14.08 0.82 -7.91
CA THR A 127 13.62 2.12 -8.41
C THR A 127 13.28 2.06 -9.88
N LYS A 128 12.45 2.96 -10.36
CA LYS A 128 12.26 3.16 -11.80
C LYS A 128 13.49 3.78 -12.45
N TYR A 129 14.15 4.66 -11.72
CA TYR A 129 15.39 5.31 -12.12
C TYR A 129 16.13 5.88 -10.90
N SER A 130 17.44 5.98 -11.00
CA SER A 130 18.30 6.66 -10.03
C SER A 130 19.23 7.62 -10.76
N PHE A 131 19.40 8.82 -10.19
CA PHE A 131 20.27 9.85 -10.72
C PHE A 131 21.39 10.18 -9.72
N ILE A 132 22.57 10.51 -10.24
CA ILE A 132 23.64 11.19 -9.49
C ILE A 132 23.86 12.54 -10.14
N VAL A 133 23.59 13.64 -9.40
CA VAL A 133 23.76 15.01 -9.89
C VAL A 133 25.10 15.54 -9.41
N ARG A 134 26.03 15.67 -10.35
CA ARG A 134 27.40 16.22 -10.14
C ARG A 134 27.60 17.58 -10.80
N ASP A 135 26.69 17.98 -11.67
CA ASP A 135 26.68 19.26 -12.39
C ASP A 135 25.38 19.99 -12.07
N GLY A 136 25.49 21.11 -11.34
CA GLY A 136 24.32 21.86 -10.90
C GLY A 136 23.52 22.51 -12.03
N ASN A 137 24.10 22.69 -13.22
CA ASN A 137 23.37 23.19 -14.38
C ASN A 137 22.30 22.18 -14.86
N LYS A 138 22.43 20.89 -14.47
CA LYS A 138 21.44 19.82 -14.76
C LYS A 138 20.47 19.57 -13.62
N LEU A 139 20.63 20.24 -12.47
CA LEU A 139 19.88 19.95 -11.26
C LEU A 139 18.37 20.10 -11.45
N ALA A 140 17.91 21.26 -11.93
CA ALA A 140 16.49 21.53 -12.14
C ALA A 140 15.86 20.58 -13.15
N GLU A 141 16.51 20.32 -14.28
CA GLU A 141 16.06 19.36 -15.28
C GLU A 141 15.94 17.94 -14.70
N THR A 142 16.94 17.52 -13.91
CA THR A 142 16.95 16.18 -13.28
C THR A 142 15.78 16.01 -12.31
N ILE A 143 15.49 17.02 -11.47
CA ILE A 143 14.36 16.97 -10.54
C ILE A 143 13.04 16.85 -11.31
N ARG A 144 12.80 17.72 -12.29
CA ARG A 144 11.59 17.67 -13.14
C ARG A 144 11.42 16.32 -13.82
N ARG A 145 12.52 15.78 -14.36
CA ARG A 145 12.54 14.46 -15.00
C ARG A 145 12.22 13.33 -14.01
N ALA A 146 12.74 13.40 -12.79
CA ALA A 146 12.46 12.42 -11.74
C ALA A 146 10.96 12.35 -11.40
N PHE A 147 10.31 13.49 -11.22
CA PHE A 147 8.87 13.56 -10.98
C PHE A 147 8.06 12.99 -12.16
N LYS A 148 8.44 13.35 -13.39
CA LYS A 148 7.81 12.80 -14.61
C LYS A 148 7.96 11.28 -14.68
N ILE A 149 9.15 10.72 -14.41
CA ILE A 149 9.39 9.27 -14.41
C ILE A 149 8.57 8.60 -13.32
N ALA A 150 8.51 9.18 -12.11
CA ALA A 150 7.79 8.58 -10.98
C ALA A 150 6.32 8.29 -11.30
N VAL A 151 5.66 9.15 -12.06
CA VAL A 151 4.22 9.03 -12.38
C VAL A 151 3.92 8.46 -13.77
N SER A 152 4.92 8.31 -14.67
CA SER A 152 4.71 7.84 -16.04
C SER A 152 4.48 6.34 -16.12
N GLY A 153 3.54 5.89 -16.95
CA GLY A 153 3.23 4.47 -17.14
C GLY A 153 2.84 3.81 -15.82
N ARG A 154 3.48 2.68 -15.46
CA ARG A 154 3.38 2.13 -14.12
C ARG A 154 4.14 3.05 -13.15
N PRO A 155 3.49 3.66 -12.13
CA PRO A 155 4.16 4.54 -11.18
C PRO A 155 5.22 3.80 -10.35
N GLY A 156 6.12 4.56 -9.72
CA GLY A 156 7.11 3.97 -8.82
C GLY A 156 8.17 4.97 -8.37
N PRO A 157 9.07 4.58 -7.44
CA PRO A 157 10.04 5.45 -6.84
C PRO A 157 11.18 5.82 -7.79
N VAL A 158 11.71 7.03 -7.60
CA VAL A 158 12.92 7.54 -8.24
C VAL A 158 13.82 8.13 -7.17
N LEU A 159 15.12 7.87 -7.25
CA LEU A 159 16.11 8.46 -6.35
C LEU A 159 16.94 9.52 -7.09
N ILE A 160 17.23 10.62 -6.40
CA ILE A 160 18.14 11.67 -6.86
C ILE A 160 19.21 11.85 -5.79
N ASP A 161 20.45 11.46 -6.06
CA ASP A 161 21.60 11.67 -5.20
C ASP A 161 22.37 12.91 -5.68
N ILE A 162 22.56 13.90 -4.81
CA ILE A 162 23.10 15.21 -5.17
C ILE A 162 24.38 15.45 -4.37
N THR A 163 25.48 15.79 -5.05
CA THR A 163 26.74 16.08 -4.36
C THR A 163 26.69 17.41 -3.60
N LYS A 164 27.39 17.48 -2.46
CA LYS A 164 27.33 18.61 -1.51
C LYS A 164 27.73 19.93 -2.14
N ASP A 165 28.73 19.95 -3.01
CA ASP A 165 29.16 21.11 -3.76
C ASP A 165 28.04 21.67 -4.66
N VAL A 166 27.32 20.82 -5.36
CA VAL A 166 26.14 21.21 -6.15
C VAL A 166 25.07 21.89 -5.29
N THR A 167 24.86 21.44 -4.06
CA THR A 167 23.86 22.07 -3.17
C THR A 167 24.26 23.47 -2.71
N GLY A 168 25.57 23.78 -2.64
CA GLY A 168 26.10 25.06 -2.17
C GLY A 168 26.38 26.08 -3.27
N ASP A 169 26.80 25.61 -4.45
CA ASP A 169 27.14 26.46 -5.57
C ASP A 169 25.92 27.10 -6.22
N SER A 170 26.12 28.15 -7.02
CA SER A 170 25.05 28.93 -7.66
C SER A 170 24.96 28.66 -9.15
N PHE A 171 23.74 28.45 -9.65
CA PHE A 171 23.44 28.11 -11.04
C PHE A 171 22.29 28.96 -11.57
N GLU A 172 22.13 29.01 -12.89
CA GLU A 172 21.00 29.68 -13.53
C GLU A 172 19.75 28.82 -13.36
N TYR A 173 18.66 29.48 -12.93
CA TYR A 173 17.36 28.85 -12.74
C TYR A 173 16.27 29.62 -13.47
N GLU A 174 15.36 28.90 -14.08
CA GLU A 174 14.13 29.41 -14.67
C GLU A 174 12.97 28.51 -14.30
N TYR A 175 11.90 29.12 -13.77
CA TYR A 175 10.66 28.43 -13.47
C TYR A 175 10.08 27.76 -14.73
N GLN A 176 9.65 26.52 -14.61
CA GLN A 176 8.93 25.81 -15.65
C GLN A 176 7.63 25.22 -15.10
N LYS A 177 6.52 25.49 -15.79
CA LYS A 177 5.26 24.86 -15.43
C LYS A 177 5.39 23.35 -15.61
N PRO A 178 4.99 22.53 -14.60
CA PRO A 178 5.07 21.08 -14.70
C PRO A 178 4.30 20.53 -15.93
N GLU A 179 4.92 19.63 -16.65
CA GLU A 179 4.24 18.89 -17.70
C GLU A 179 3.22 17.93 -17.08
N LYS A 180 1.96 18.04 -17.50
CA LYS A 180 0.94 17.07 -17.12
C LYS A 180 1.20 15.75 -17.85
N VAL A 181 1.59 14.72 -17.11
CA VAL A 181 1.70 13.37 -17.67
C VAL A 181 0.28 12.87 -17.99
N MET A 182 0.01 12.71 -19.28
CA MET A 182 -1.29 12.20 -19.71
C MET A 182 -1.33 10.68 -19.61
N PRO A 183 -2.43 10.10 -19.12
CA PRO A 183 -2.63 8.66 -19.16
C PRO A 183 -2.50 8.15 -20.60
N THR A 184 -1.75 7.10 -20.81
CA THR A 184 -1.54 6.53 -22.13
C THR A 184 -2.51 5.38 -22.39
N THR A 185 -3.12 5.35 -23.56
CA THR A 185 -3.75 4.16 -24.10
C THR A 185 -3.49 4.10 -25.59
N SER A 186 -2.87 3.03 -26.04
CA SER A 186 -2.68 2.70 -27.45
C SER A 186 -3.77 1.78 -27.99
N VAL A 187 -4.78 1.47 -27.14
CA VAL A 187 -5.83 0.50 -27.49
C VAL A 187 -6.71 1.04 -28.60
N SER A 188 -6.71 0.32 -29.74
CA SER A 188 -7.53 0.59 -30.92
C SER A 188 -9.00 0.27 -30.70
N GLU A 189 -9.87 0.78 -31.56
CA GLU A 189 -11.29 0.45 -31.54
C GLU A 189 -11.54 -1.04 -31.81
N GLU A 190 -10.77 -1.65 -32.70
CA GLU A 190 -10.84 -3.09 -33.00
C GLU A 190 -10.54 -3.94 -31.76
N GLU A 191 -9.49 -3.59 -31.01
CA GLU A 191 -9.16 -4.29 -29.77
C GLU A 191 -10.26 -4.17 -28.72
N ILE A 192 -10.92 -3.01 -28.60
CA ILE A 192 -12.09 -2.83 -27.73
C ILE A 192 -13.26 -3.72 -28.19
N LEU A 193 -13.57 -3.76 -29.47
CA LEU A 193 -14.66 -4.59 -29.99
C LEU A 193 -14.40 -6.09 -29.81
N ASN A 194 -13.16 -6.53 -29.94
CA ASN A 194 -12.76 -7.91 -29.67
C ASN A 194 -12.95 -8.26 -28.17
N ALA A 195 -12.56 -7.37 -27.26
CA ALA A 195 -12.82 -7.55 -25.83
C ALA A 195 -14.33 -7.56 -25.50
N VAL A 196 -15.11 -6.67 -26.10
CA VAL A 196 -16.58 -6.66 -25.97
C VAL A 196 -17.19 -7.97 -26.46
N SER A 197 -16.73 -8.50 -27.57
CA SER A 197 -17.19 -9.79 -28.10
C SER A 197 -16.88 -10.95 -27.15
N LEU A 198 -15.69 -10.92 -26.53
CA LEU A 198 -15.29 -11.90 -25.51
C LEU A 198 -16.20 -11.84 -24.28
N ILE A 199 -16.51 -10.62 -23.80
CA ILE A 199 -17.40 -10.40 -22.66
C ILE A 199 -18.81 -10.88 -22.96
N ARG A 200 -19.37 -10.53 -24.13
CA ARG A 200 -20.72 -10.93 -24.57
C ARG A 200 -20.89 -12.45 -24.71
N ALA A 201 -19.82 -13.17 -25.02
CA ALA A 201 -19.85 -14.61 -25.19
C ALA A 201 -19.78 -15.40 -23.87
N SER A 202 -19.44 -14.74 -22.77
CA SER A 202 -19.32 -15.35 -21.46
C SER A 202 -20.69 -15.57 -20.80
N LYS A 203 -20.82 -16.69 -20.08
CA LYS A 203 -21.99 -17.03 -19.26
C LYS A 203 -21.72 -16.91 -17.76
N LYS A 204 -20.44 -16.97 -17.39
CA LYS A 204 -19.96 -16.93 -15.99
C LYS A 204 -18.80 -15.95 -15.86
N PRO A 205 -18.98 -14.68 -16.25
CA PRO A 205 -17.91 -13.69 -16.13
C PRO A 205 -17.60 -13.38 -14.66
N TYR A 206 -16.34 -13.04 -14.38
CA TYR A 206 -15.90 -12.65 -13.06
C TYR A 206 -14.86 -11.54 -13.16
N VAL A 207 -14.94 -10.52 -12.29
CA VAL A 207 -13.98 -9.42 -12.26
C VAL A 207 -13.00 -9.59 -11.11
N LEU A 208 -11.71 -9.49 -11.40
CA LEU A 208 -10.65 -9.38 -10.41
C LEU A 208 -10.00 -8.00 -10.52
N VAL A 209 -10.13 -7.19 -9.46
CA VAL A 209 -9.59 -5.84 -9.44
C VAL A 209 -8.33 -5.75 -8.56
N GLY A 210 -7.31 -5.07 -9.07
CA GLY A 210 -6.06 -4.81 -8.35
C GLY A 210 -5.77 -3.33 -8.12
N GLY A 211 -4.61 -3.03 -7.55
CA GLY A 211 -4.17 -1.68 -7.21
C GLY A 211 -4.08 -0.72 -8.40
N GLY A 212 -3.87 -1.25 -9.61
CA GLY A 212 -3.85 -0.44 -10.84
C GLY A 212 -5.16 0.30 -11.11
N ALA A 213 -6.30 -0.25 -10.70
CA ALA A 213 -7.58 0.43 -10.80
C ALA A 213 -7.66 1.67 -9.89
N ILE A 214 -7.08 1.60 -8.68
CA ILE A 214 -7.01 2.74 -7.75
C ILE A 214 -6.04 3.79 -8.29
N LEU A 215 -4.86 3.36 -8.74
CA LEU A 215 -3.82 4.27 -9.24
C LEU A 215 -4.27 5.05 -10.49
N SER A 216 -5.05 4.42 -11.37
CA SER A 216 -5.64 5.08 -12.55
C SER A 216 -6.89 5.93 -12.24
N GLY A 217 -7.43 5.85 -11.01
CA GLY A 217 -8.69 6.51 -10.64
C GLY A 217 -9.90 5.95 -11.37
N ALA A 218 -9.94 4.64 -11.58
CA ALA A 218 -10.95 3.94 -12.40
C ALA A 218 -12.19 3.47 -11.63
N SER A 219 -12.34 3.81 -10.35
CA SER A 219 -13.39 3.23 -9.47
C SER A 219 -14.82 3.52 -9.96
N GLU A 220 -15.08 4.69 -10.51
CA GLU A 220 -16.40 5.05 -11.05
C GLU A 220 -16.70 4.25 -12.33
N GLU A 221 -15.73 4.19 -13.24
CA GLU A 221 -15.86 3.42 -14.48
C GLU A 221 -15.97 1.92 -14.20
N LEU A 222 -15.32 1.42 -13.15
CA LEU A 222 -15.43 0.04 -12.69
C LEU A 222 -16.84 -0.26 -12.16
N ARG A 223 -17.40 0.59 -11.31
CA ARG A 223 -18.80 0.43 -10.83
C ARG A 223 -19.78 0.41 -12.00
N THR A 224 -19.63 1.34 -12.93
CA THR A 224 -20.44 1.39 -14.16
C THR A 224 -20.30 0.09 -14.96
N PHE A 225 -19.07 -0.40 -15.14
CA PHE A 225 -18.79 -1.64 -15.86
C PHE A 225 -19.45 -2.84 -15.20
N VAL A 226 -19.24 -3.03 -13.90
CA VAL A 226 -19.80 -4.14 -13.11
C VAL A 226 -21.33 -4.13 -13.14
N SER A 227 -21.93 -2.93 -12.94
CA SER A 227 -23.40 -2.79 -13.01
C SER A 227 -23.93 -3.13 -14.40
N LYS A 228 -23.21 -2.75 -15.45
CA LYS A 228 -23.65 -2.92 -16.84
C LYS A 228 -23.60 -4.38 -17.31
N ILE A 229 -22.59 -5.11 -16.90
CA ILE A 229 -22.43 -6.52 -17.29
C ILE A 229 -22.92 -7.51 -16.23
N ASP A 230 -23.43 -7.01 -15.10
CA ASP A 230 -24.03 -7.81 -14.01
C ASP A 230 -23.12 -8.97 -13.58
N VAL A 231 -22.00 -8.65 -12.93
CA VAL A 231 -20.91 -9.60 -12.68
C VAL A 231 -20.42 -9.54 -11.23
N PRO A 232 -20.08 -10.68 -10.61
CA PRO A 232 -19.42 -10.67 -9.30
C PRO A 232 -17.98 -10.12 -9.39
N VAL A 233 -17.53 -9.50 -8.28
CA VAL A 233 -16.24 -8.82 -8.17
C VAL A 233 -15.46 -9.34 -6.96
N ALA A 234 -14.21 -9.69 -7.17
CA ALA A 234 -13.22 -9.86 -6.11
C ALA A 234 -12.09 -8.86 -6.27
N ASP A 235 -11.38 -8.60 -5.18
CA ASP A 235 -10.18 -7.77 -5.21
C ASP A 235 -8.92 -8.54 -4.81
N THR A 236 -7.77 -7.95 -5.13
CA THR A 236 -6.51 -8.26 -4.45
C THR A 236 -6.38 -7.37 -3.22
N LEU A 237 -5.45 -7.68 -2.30
CA LEU A 237 -5.17 -6.82 -1.15
C LEU A 237 -4.96 -5.35 -1.58
N MET A 238 -4.23 -5.11 -2.68
CA MET A 238 -3.98 -3.77 -3.19
C MET A 238 -5.16 -3.16 -3.96
N GLY A 239 -6.16 -3.95 -4.30
CA GLY A 239 -7.37 -3.50 -5.00
C GLY A 239 -8.50 -3.05 -4.07
N LYS A 240 -8.35 -3.22 -2.76
CA LYS A 240 -9.39 -2.86 -1.79
C LYS A 240 -9.79 -1.39 -1.86
N GLY A 241 -11.10 -1.15 -1.88
CA GLY A 241 -11.69 0.17 -2.08
C GLY A 241 -11.77 0.62 -3.54
N ALA A 242 -11.21 -0.11 -4.51
CA ALA A 242 -11.47 0.17 -5.92
C ALA A 242 -12.94 -0.07 -6.29
N PHE A 243 -13.54 -1.08 -5.69
CA PHE A 243 -14.97 -1.38 -5.72
C PHE A 243 -15.51 -1.35 -4.29
N ASP A 244 -16.77 -0.99 -4.12
CA ASP A 244 -17.40 -0.87 -2.80
C ASP A 244 -17.48 -2.23 -2.09
N GLY A 245 -16.81 -2.36 -0.94
CA GLY A 245 -16.79 -3.57 -0.13
C GLY A 245 -18.13 -3.95 0.51
N SER A 246 -19.14 -3.07 0.46
CA SER A 246 -20.51 -3.32 0.92
C SER A 246 -21.49 -3.68 -0.21
N ASP A 247 -21.06 -3.59 -1.49
CA ASP A 247 -21.91 -3.94 -2.63
C ASP A 247 -22.20 -5.46 -2.63
N PRO A 248 -23.45 -5.89 -2.87
CA PRO A 248 -23.82 -7.30 -2.93
C PRO A 248 -23.03 -8.15 -3.93
N LYS A 249 -22.50 -7.53 -4.99
CA LYS A 249 -21.66 -8.20 -6.00
C LYS A 249 -20.20 -8.41 -5.55
N TYR A 250 -19.79 -7.74 -4.47
CA TYR A 250 -18.46 -7.91 -3.92
C TYR A 250 -18.37 -9.20 -3.10
N THR A 251 -17.39 -10.03 -3.45
CA THR A 251 -17.24 -11.37 -2.85
C THR A 251 -16.05 -11.46 -1.88
N GLY A 252 -15.31 -10.38 -1.72
CA GLY A 252 -14.14 -10.31 -0.86
C GLY A 252 -12.81 -10.44 -1.62
N MET A 253 -11.74 -10.54 -0.85
CA MET A 253 -10.37 -10.70 -1.38
C MET A 253 -10.16 -12.12 -1.93
N VAL A 254 -9.34 -12.24 -2.98
CA VAL A 254 -8.92 -13.53 -3.55
C VAL A 254 -7.53 -13.93 -3.07
N GLY A 255 -7.24 -15.22 -3.06
CA GLY A 255 -5.92 -15.80 -2.85
C GLY A 255 -5.76 -16.52 -1.51
N MET A 256 -4.52 -16.51 -0.99
CA MET A 256 -4.12 -17.33 0.18
C MET A 256 -4.99 -17.09 1.42
N HIS A 257 -5.35 -15.85 1.71
CA HIS A 257 -6.26 -15.47 2.80
C HIS A 257 -7.55 -14.84 2.28
N GLY A 258 -7.88 -15.15 1.02
CA GLY A 258 -9.12 -14.71 0.39
C GLY A 258 -10.33 -15.49 0.89
N THR A 259 -11.52 -14.99 0.59
CA THR A 259 -12.77 -15.70 0.88
C THR A 259 -12.88 -16.99 0.07
N LYS A 260 -13.51 -18.02 0.62
CA LYS A 260 -13.81 -19.24 -0.14
C LYS A 260 -14.68 -18.92 -1.36
N THR A 261 -15.62 -17.98 -1.23
CA THR A 261 -16.48 -17.50 -2.32
C THR A 261 -15.69 -16.95 -3.49
N SER A 262 -14.75 -16.00 -3.25
CA SER A 262 -13.92 -15.42 -4.32
C SER A 262 -13.02 -16.47 -4.97
N ASN A 263 -12.42 -17.36 -4.18
CA ASN A 263 -11.53 -18.41 -4.67
C ASN A 263 -12.28 -19.45 -5.53
N LEU A 264 -13.48 -19.85 -5.12
CA LEU A 264 -14.33 -20.76 -5.89
C LEU A 264 -14.90 -20.09 -7.13
N GLY A 265 -15.41 -18.85 -7.01
CA GLY A 265 -15.97 -18.09 -8.13
C GLY A 265 -14.96 -17.91 -9.26
N ILE A 266 -13.72 -17.56 -8.95
CA ILE A 266 -12.64 -17.47 -9.95
C ILE A 266 -12.28 -18.84 -10.53
N THR A 267 -12.37 -19.92 -9.74
CA THR A 267 -12.09 -21.27 -10.23
C THR A 267 -13.17 -21.77 -11.20
N GLU A 268 -14.42 -21.36 -11.00
CA GLU A 268 -15.60 -21.82 -11.74
C GLU A 268 -16.02 -20.92 -12.90
N CYS A 269 -15.48 -19.68 -12.99
CA CYS A 269 -15.82 -18.75 -14.05
C CYS A 269 -15.35 -19.25 -15.42
N ASP A 270 -15.98 -18.77 -16.50
CA ASP A 270 -15.60 -19.03 -17.90
C ASP A 270 -14.83 -17.84 -18.54
N LEU A 271 -14.94 -16.65 -17.92
CA LEU A 271 -14.17 -15.47 -18.28
C LEU A 271 -13.73 -14.74 -16.99
N LEU A 272 -12.42 -14.60 -16.82
CA LEU A 272 -11.83 -13.78 -15.77
C LEU A 272 -11.36 -12.44 -16.37
N ILE A 273 -11.99 -11.33 -15.95
CA ILE A 273 -11.63 -9.98 -16.36
C ILE A 273 -10.76 -9.37 -15.28
N VAL A 274 -9.47 -9.17 -15.58
CA VAL A 274 -8.47 -8.72 -14.62
C VAL A 274 -8.10 -7.28 -14.90
N ILE A 275 -8.25 -6.42 -13.90
CA ILE A 275 -8.07 -4.96 -14.04
C ILE A 275 -6.99 -4.49 -13.08
N GLY A 276 -5.78 -4.17 -13.61
CA GLY A 276 -4.67 -3.65 -12.84
C GLY A 276 -4.16 -4.58 -11.73
N ALA A 277 -4.10 -5.90 -11.99
CA ALA A 277 -3.61 -6.90 -11.05
C ALA A 277 -2.50 -7.76 -11.68
N ARG A 278 -1.41 -8.00 -10.93
CA ARG A 278 -0.17 -8.64 -11.41
C ARG A 278 -0.13 -10.16 -11.32
N PHE A 279 -1.17 -10.81 -10.84
CA PHE A 279 -1.18 -12.25 -10.58
C PHE A 279 -0.01 -12.70 -9.66
N SER A 280 0.12 -12.06 -8.49
CA SER A 280 1.14 -12.46 -7.53
C SER A 280 0.88 -13.88 -6.99
N ASP A 281 1.93 -14.52 -6.47
CA ASP A 281 1.87 -15.87 -5.89
C ASP A 281 0.84 -15.98 -4.75
N ARG A 282 0.66 -14.91 -3.98
CA ARG A 282 -0.35 -14.83 -2.91
C ARG A 282 -1.78 -14.80 -3.43
N VAL A 283 -2.00 -14.32 -4.64
CA VAL A 283 -3.30 -14.26 -5.33
C VAL A 283 -3.61 -15.57 -6.04
N ILE A 284 -2.65 -16.12 -6.79
CA ILE A 284 -2.91 -17.25 -7.70
C ILE A 284 -2.75 -18.63 -7.05
N GLY A 285 -2.00 -18.72 -5.94
CA GLY A 285 -1.62 -20.02 -5.39
C GLY A 285 -0.89 -20.89 -6.44
N ASN A 286 -1.45 -22.04 -6.77
CA ASN A 286 -0.90 -22.89 -7.84
C ASN A 286 -1.29 -22.37 -9.23
N ALA A 287 -0.33 -21.78 -9.94
CA ALA A 287 -0.54 -21.18 -11.27
C ALA A 287 -1.14 -22.13 -12.30
N LYS A 288 -0.82 -23.44 -12.25
CA LYS A 288 -1.38 -24.45 -13.17
C LYS A 288 -2.84 -24.76 -12.95
N LYS A 289 -3.36 -24.45 -11.76
CA LYS A 289 -4.75 -24.70 -11.36
C LYS A 289 -5.60 -23.43 -11.32
N PHE A 290 -4.97 -22.25 -11.36
CA PHE A 290 -5.66 -20.95 -11.27
C PHE A 290 -6.50 -20.69 -12.51
N ALA A 291 -7.80 -20.45 -12.34
CA ALA A 291 -8.77 -20.10 -13.38
C ALA A 291 -8.63 -20.95 -14.68
N LYS A 292 -8.29 -22.24 -14.54
CA LYS A 292 -7.91 -23.12 -15.67
C LYS A 292 -8.99 -23.30 -16.74
N ASN A 293 -10.25 -23.07 -16.38
CA ASN A 293 -11.42 -23.23 -17.26
C ASN A 293 -11.85 -21.90 -17.88
N ALA A 294 -11.27 -20.77 -17.42
CA ALA A 294 -11.63 -19.43 -17.87
C ALA A 294 -10.73 -18.93 -19.01
N LYS A 295 -11.31 -18.17 -19.92
CA LYS A 295 -10.54 -17.22 -20.71
C LYS A 295 -10.13 -16.06 -19.82
N ILE A 296 -8.99 -15.43 -20.07
CA ILE A 296 -8.48 -14.32 -19.28
C ILE A 296 -8.36 -13.09 -20.15
N LEU A 297 -9.13 -12.04 -19.83
CA LEU A 297 -8.99 -10.69 -20.35
C LEU A 297 -8.19 -9.88 -19.33
N HIS A 298 -6.96 -9.47 -19.68
CA HIS A 298 -6.07 -8.74 -18.79
C HIS A 298 -5.92 -7.27 -19.24
N ILE A 299 -6.28 -6.35 -18.35
CA ILE A 299 -6.17 -4.88 -18.53
C ILE A 299 -5.07 -4.40 -17.60
N ASP A 300 -3.96 -3.91 -18.15
CA ASP A 300 -2.84 -3.39 -17.37
C ASP A 300 -2.10 -2.29 -18.14
N VAL A 301 -1.49 -1.36 -17.41
CA VAL A 301 -0.67 -0.29 -18.01
C VAL A 301 0.73 -0.78 -18.37
N ASP A 302 1.19 -1.85 -17.74
CA ASP A 302 2.54 -2.41 -17.89
C ASP A 302 2.51 -3.65 -18.79
N ALA A 303 3.00 -3.51 -20.01
CA ALA A 303 3.10 -4.62 -20.96
C ALA A 303 3.93 -5.81 -20.43
N ALA A 304 4.87 -5.56 -19.50
CA ALA A 304 5.72 -6.61 -18.92
C ALA A 304 4.95 -7.52 -17.94
N GLU A 305 3.80 -7.10 -17.43
CA GLU A 305 2.95 -7.94 -16.58
C GLU A 305 2.03 -8.88 -17.39
N ILE A 306 1.80 -8.57 -18.68
CA ILE A 306 0.93 -9.38 -19.51
C ILE A 306 1.54 -10.76 -19.77
N SER A 307 0.79 -11.81 -19.41
CA SER A 307 1.20 -13.22 -19.55
C SER A 307 2.48 -13.62 -18.78
N LYS A 308 2.92 -12.82 -17.83
CA LYS A 308 4.11 -13.08 -17.00
C LYS A 308 3.92 -14.31 -16.09
N ASN A 309 2.86 -14.32 -15.30
CA ASN A 309 2.56 -15.38 -14.34
C ASN A 309 1.40 -16.29 -14.79
N ILE A 310 0.38 -15.71 -15.40
CA ILE A 310 -0.79 -16.41 -15.96
C ILE A 310 -0.97 -15.95 -17.40
N LYS A 311 -1.13 -16.88 -18.31
CA LYS A 311 -1.31 -16.58 -19.74
C LYS A 311 -2.64 -15.86 -19.97
N ALA A 312 -2.58 -14.63 -20.47
CA ALA A 312 -3.76 -13.91 -20.94
C ALA A 312 -4.23 -14.46 -22.28
N HIS A 313 -5.54 -14.61 -22.46
CA HIS A 313 -6.15 -14.96 -23.73
C HIS A 313 -6.34 -13.72 -24.60
N TYR A 314 -6.64 -12.60 -23.95
CA TYR A 314 -6.72 -11.29 -24.58
C TYR A 314 -6.18 -10.23 -23.60
N SER A 315 -5.56 -9.18 -24.12
CA SER A 315 -5.03 -8.11 -23.27
C SER A 315 -5.31 -6.74 -23.87
N LEU A 316 -5.54 -5.77 -22.99
CA LEU A 316 -5.66 -4.35 -23.34
C LEU A 316 -4.61 -3.58 -22.53
N ILE A 317 -3.61 -3.02 -23.23
CA ILE A 317 -2.49 -2.33 -22.59
C ILE A 317 -2.75 -0.83 -22.53
N GLY A 318 -2.84 -0.27 -21.31
CA GLY A 318 -3.06 1.15 -21.10
C GLY A 318 -3.72 1.46 -19.77
N ASP A 319 -4.07 2.74 -19.60
CA ASP A 319 -4.76 3.24 -18.41
C ASP A 319 -6.13 2.57 -18.24
N ALA A 320 -6.35 1.97 -17.07
CA ALA A 320 -7.56 1.18 -16.81
C ALA A 320 -8.84 2.01 -16.89
N ARG A 321 -8.81 3.29 -16.43
CA ARG A 321 -9.97 4.19 -16.51
C ARG A 321 -10.36 4.48 -17.95
N LEU A 322 -9.38 4.78 -18.81
CA LEU A 322 -9.64 5.06 -20.22
C LEU A 322 -10.16 3.84 -20.95
N ILE A 323 -9.61 2.65 -20.66
CA ILE A 323 -10.07 1.39 -21.25
C ILE A 323 -11.49 1.06 -20.81
N LEU A 324 -11.79 1.16 -19.52
CA LEU A 324 -13.13 0.92 -18.98
C LEU A 324 -14.16 1.90 -19.58
N ARG A 325 -13.82 3.19 -19.77
CA ARG A 325 -14.71 4.15 -20.48
C ARG A 325 -15.04 3.69 -21.89
N LYS A 326 -14.05 3.23 -22.66
CA LYS A 326 -14.27 2.70 -24.00
C LYS A 326 -15.15 1.44 -23.98
N LEU A 327 -14.86 0.48 -23.09
CA LEU A 327 -15.68 -0.73 -22.92
C LEU A 327 -17.12 -0.39 -22.54
N ASN A 328 -17.31 0.50 -21.55
CA ASN A 328 -18.64 0.96 -21.11
C ASN A 328 -19.45 1.60 -22.24
N SER A 329 -18.80 2.28 -23.19
CA SER A 329 -19.47 2.90 -24.34
C SER A 329 -19.91 1.91 -25.42
N ARG A 330 -19.40 0.67 -25.41
CA ARG A 330 -19.66 -0.37 -26.41
C ARG A 330 -20.44 -1.57 -25.91
N LEU A 331 -20.55 -1.71 -24.59
CA LEU A 331 -21.32 -2.77 -23.95
C LEU A 331 -22.77 -2.33 -23.80
N ASP A 332 -23.70 -3.22 -24.06
CA ASP A 332 -25.11 -3.09 -23.67
C ASP A 332 -25.30 -3.72 -22.27
N PRO A 333 -26.39 -3.40 -21.55
CA PRO A 333 -26.74 -4.10 -20.33
C PRO A 333 -26.84 -5.62 -20.54
N MET A 334 -26.25 -6.39 -19.64
CA MET A 334 -26.24 -7.84 -19.64
C MET A 334 -26.79 -8.35 -18.31
N HIS A 335 -27.25 -9.59 -18.28
CA HIS A 335 -27.75 -10.26 -17.09
C HIS A 335 -27.13 -11.65 -16.98
N HIS A 336 -26.68 -11.99 -15.76
CA HIS A 336 -26.10 -13.29 -15.44
C HIS A 336 -26.73 -13.88 -14.19
N ASP A 337 -28.08 -13.81 -14.09
CA ASP A 337 -28.87 -14.09 -12.89
C ASP A 337 -28.54 -15.44 -12.25
N GLU A 338 -28.44 -16.52 -13.04
CA GLU A 338 -28.08 -17.86 -12.53
C GLU A 338 -26.68 -17.91 -11.93
N TRP A 339 -25.74 -17.19 -12.55
CA TRP A 339 -24.36 -17.12 -12.09
C TRP A 339 -24.22 -16.27 -10.83
N VAL A 340 -24.82 -15.09 -10.81
CA VAL A 340 -24.85 -14.22 -9.63
C VAL A 340 -25.50 -14.95 -8.45
N ALA A 341 -26.67 -15.55 -8.65
CA ALA A 341 -27.33 -16.35 -7.61
C ALA A 341 -26.51 -17.55 -7.13
N HIS A 342 -25.67 -18.14 -8.00
CA HIS A 342 -24.74 -19.20 -7.59
C HIS A 342 -23.66 -18.66 -6.65
N ILE A 343 -23.08 -17.50 -6.97
CA ILE A 343 -22.06 -16.84 -6.13
C ILE A 343 -22.65 -16.38 -4.79
N GLU A 344 -23.87 -15.86 -4.78
CA GLU A 344 -24.58 -15.51 -3.54
C GLU A 344 -24.74 -16.73 -2.64
N ARG A 345 -25.17 -17.88 -3.19
CA ARG A 345 -25.23 -19.15 -2.41
C ARG A 345 -23.88 -19.57 -1.85
N LEU A 346 -22.78 -19.38 -2.59
CA LEU A 346 -21.43 -19.66 -2.06
C LEU A 346 -21.10 -18.73 -0.89
N ASN A 347 -21.49 -17.45 -0.98
CA ASN A 347 -21.26 -16.48 0.09
C ASN A 347 -22.01 -16.84 1.37
N ASP A 348 -23.27 -17.27 1.24
CA ASP A 348 -24.09 -17.76 2.37
C ASP A 348 -23.54 -19.05 2.97
N MET A 349 -22.98 -19.93 2.13
CA MET A 349 -22.43 -21.22 2.55
C MET A 349 -21.08 -21.08 3.29
N TYR A 350 -20.28 -20.08 2.91
CA TYR A 350 -18.91 -19.89 3.40
C TYR A 350 -18.67 -18.49 3.99
N PRO A 351 -19.46 -18.05 4.98
CA PRO A 351 -19.21 -16.74 5.60
C PRO A 351 -17.85 -16.71 6.29
N VAL A 352 -17.14 -15.61 6.16
CA VAL A 352 -15.91 -15.37 6.92
C VAL A 352 -16.33 -14.92 8.32
N ARG A 353 -16.21 -15.79 9.30
CA ARG A 353 -16.57 -15.52 10.69
C ARG A 353 -15.71 -16.36 11.63
N THR A 354 -15.35 -15.79 12.78
CA THR A 354 -14.82 -16.55 13.90
C THR A 354 -15.93 -16.79 14.93
N ASN A 355 -15.96 -17.98 15.52
CA ASN A 355 -16.94 -18.31 16.58
C ASN A 355 -16.34 -18.09 17.97
N LYS A 356 -15.34 -17.21 18.10
CA LYS A 356 -14.66 -16.94 19.37
C LYS A 356 -15.41 -15.92 20.21
N THR A 357 -15.42 -16.15 21.51
CA THR A 357 -15.88 -15.19 22.51
C THR A 357 -14.70 -14.36 23.03
N GLY A 358 -14.95 -13.15 23.48
CA GLY A 358 -13.91 -12.23 23.98
C GLY A 358 -13.44 -11.21 22.94
N LEU A 359 -12.37 -10.51 23.24
CA LEU A 359 -11.76 -9.55 22.35
C LEU A 359 -10.96 -10.31 21.28
N THR A 360 -11.30 -10.09 20.00
CA THR A 360 -10.71 -10.77 18.85
C THR A 360 -10.30 -9.77 17.78
N GLY A 361 -9.41 -10.19 16.85
CA GLY A 361 -9.07 -9.37 15.69
C GLY A 361 -10.29 -9.01 14.85
N GLU A 362 -11.23 -9.96 14.63
CA GLU A 362 -12.52 -9.71 13.96
C GLU A 362 -13.30 -8.60 14.65
N TYR A 363 -13.56 -8.72 15.96
CA TYR A 363 -14.35 -7.75 16.71
C TYR A 363 -13.74 -6.34 16.67
N ILE A 364 -12.41 -6.24 16.85
CA ILE A 364 -11.69 -4.96 16.79
C ILE A 364 -11.91 -4.29 15.42
N ILE A 365 -11.73 -5.03 14.33
CA ILE A 365 -11.86 -4.47 12.98
C ILE A 365 -13.31 -4.12 12.63
N GLU A 366 -14.28 -4.97 12.97
CA GLU A 366 -15.71 -4.68 12.74
C GLU A 366 -16.15 -3.44 13.54
N THR A 367 -15.71 -3.29 14.79
CA THR A 367 -15.99 -2.10 15.60
C THR A 367 -15.38 -0.83 15.00
N ILE A 368 -14.17 -0.93 14.43
CA ILE A 368 -13.54 0.19 13.71
C ILE A 368 -14.37 0.56 12.48
N ASP A 369 -14.79 -0.42 11.66
CA ASP A 369 -15.64 -0.20 10.48
C ASP A 369 -16.97 0.46 10.86
N ASP A 370 -17.65 -0.07 11.86
CA ASP A 370 -18.97 0.40 12.28
C ASP A 370 -18.98 1.82 12.89
N LYS A 371 -17.88 2.23 13.55
CA LYS A 371 -17.77 3.52 14.27
C LYS A 371 -17.05 4.61 13.48
N THR A 372 -16.60 4.34 12.26
CA THR A 372 -15.84 5.29 11.45
C THR A 372 -16.55 5.65 10.15
N ALA A 373 -16.19 6.80 9.57
CA ALA A 373 -16.73 7.24 8.29
C ALA A 373 -16.14 6.42 7.12
N ASP A 374 -16.88 6.36 6.01
CA ASP A 374 -16.51 5.59 4.82
C ASP A 374 -15.19 6.04 4.16
N ASP A 375 -14.72 7.25 4.46
CA ASP A 375 -13.48 7.82 3.94
C ASP A 375 -12.31 7.76 4.95
N THR A 376 -12.51 7.07 6.08
CA THR A 376 -11.45 6.80 7.06
C THR A 376 -10.31 6.04 6.41
N ILE A 377 -9.09 6.48 6.67
CA ILE A 377 -7.88 5.85 6.14
C ILE A 377 -7.37 4.83 7.15
N ILE A 378 -7.34 3.58 6.74
CA ILE A 378 -6.75 2.47 7.48
C ILE A 378 -5.35 2.20 6.94
N SER A 379 -4.33 2.45 7.75
CA SER A 379 -2.99 1.94 7.51
C SER A 379 -2.80 0.63 8.25
N THR A 380 -2.07 -0.32 7.69
CA THR A 380 -1.76 -1.57 8.39
C THR A 380 -0.28 -1.88 8.36
N GLU A 381 0.18 -2.47 9.43
CA GLU A 381 1.40 -3.27 9.44
C GLU A 381 1.18 -4.61 8.72
N VAL A 382 2.17 -5.51 8.72
CA VAL A 382 2.10 -6.79 8.00
C VAL A 382 2.01 -7.98 8.95
N GLY A 383 0.95 -8.79 8.81
CA GLY A 383 0.72 -9.97 9.64
C GLY A 383 -0.76 -10.35 9.70
N GLN A 384 -1.16 -11.02 10.81
CA GLN A 384 -2.56 -11.42 11.01
C GLN A 384 -3.51 -10.22 11.03
N HIS A 385 -3.14 -9.16 11.72
CA HIS A 385 -3.88 -7.90 11.80
C HIS A 385 -4.16 -7.26 10.43
N GLN A 386 -3.20 -7.35 9.48
CA GLN A 386 -3.39 -6.94 8.10
C GLN A 386 -4.48 -7.76 7.41
N MET A 387 -4.47 -9.08 7.62
CA MET A 387 -5.45 -9.96 7.01
C MET A 387 -6.83 -9.77 7.64
N TRP A 388 -6.93 -9.60 8.96
CA TRP A 388 -8.21 -9.25 9.60
C TRP A 388 -8.75 -7.92 9.10
N ALA A 389 -7.91 -6.88 8.98
CA ALA A 389 -8.32 -5.62 8.35
C ALA A 389 -8.84 -5.84 6.91
N ALA A 390 -8.14 -6.66 6.12
CA ALA A 390 -8.54 -6.97 4.76
C ALA A 390 -9.84 -7.80 4.65
N GLN A 391 -10.17 -8.61 5.67
CA GLN A 391 -11.35 -9.48 5.67
C GLN A 391 -12.59 -8.81 6.27
N PHE A 392 -12.43 -8.00 7.31
CA PHE A 392 -13.55 -7.51 8.13
C PHE A 392 -13.83 -6.02 7.99
N TYR A 393 -12.91 -5.20 7.48
CA TYR A 393 -13.18 -3.80 7.17
C TYR A 393 -13.75 -3.65 5.75
N LYS A 394 -14.88 -2.96 5.60
CA LYS A 394 -15.56 -2.74 4.33
C LYS A 394 -15.03 -1.47 3.64
N PHE A 395 -13.94 -1.60 2.92
CA PHE A 395 -13.38 -0.47 2.14
C PHE A 395 -14.33 -0.07 1.02
N LYS A 396 -15.00 1.07 1.16
CA LYS A 396 -16.00 1.58 0.18
C LYS A 396 -15.39 2.55 -0.83
N ASN A 397 -14.30 3.21 -0.46
CA ASN A 397 -13.66 4.26 -1.25
C ASN A 397 -12.21 3.91 -1.61
N PRO A 398 -11.72 4.33 -2.79
CA PRO A 398 -10.31 4.16 -3.15
C PRO A 398 -9.41 5.00 -2.24
N ARG A 399 -8.15 4.56 -2.09
CA ARG A 399 -7.11 5.22 -1.29
C ARG A 399 -7.37 5.27 0.22
N THR A 400 -8.24 4.39 0.72
CA THR A 400 -8.53 4.26 2.16
C THR A 400 -7.81 3.10 2.83
N LEU A 401 -7.18 2.20 2.06
CA LEU A 401 -6.25 1.19 2.60
C LEU A 401 -4.82 1.52 2.20
N LEU A 402 -3.93 1.66 3.21
CA LEU A 402 -2.50 1.82 3.05
C LEU A 402 -1.79 0.60 3.67
N THR A 403 -1.10 -0.17 2.86
CA THR A 403 -0.44 -1.39 3.34
C THR A 403 0.73 -1.77 2.43
N SER A 404 1.75 -2.43 2.97
CA SER A 404 2.83 -3.02 2.16
C SER A 404 2.41 -4.39 1.64
N GLY A 405 1.75 -4.42 0.48
CA GLY A 405 1.20 -5.65 -0.08
C GLY A 405 2.21 -6.49 -0.85
N GLY A 406 3.10 -5.85 -1.62
CA GLY A 406 4.06 -6.52 -2.47
C GLY A 406 5.33 -6.96 -1.74
N LEU A 407 5.94 -6.09 -0.94
CA LEU A 407 7.15 -6.39 -0.17
C LEU A 407 6.83 -7.04 1.19
N GLY A 408 5.71 -6.69 1.79
CA GLY A 408 5.31 -7.24 3.08
C GLY A 408 6.15 -6.70 4.25
N THR A 409 6.38 -5.40 4.27
CA THR A 409 7.28 -4.72 5.21
C THR A 409 6.63 -4.57 6.58
N MET A 410 7.09 -5.30 7.58
CA MET A 410 6.81 -5.01 8.98
C MET A 410 7.45 -3.67 9.36
N GLY A 411 6.74 -2.83 10.12
CA GLY A 411 7.19 -1.47 10.47
C GLY A 411 6.77 -0.38 9.45
N TYR A 412 5.95 -0.72 8.45
CA TYR A 412 5.47 0.20 7.42
C TYR A 412 4.37 1.15 7.93
N GLY A 413 3.41 0.61 8.69
CA GLY A 413 2.09 1.21 8.86
C GLY A 413 2.09 2.55 9.60
N LEU A 414 2.89 2.71 10.67
CA LEU A 414 2.90 3.95 11.46
C LEU A 414 3.46 5.13 10.67
N GLY A 415 4.58 4.93 9.95
CA GLY A 415 5.11 5.95 9.04
C GLY A 415 4.10 6.34 7.96
N ALA A 416 3.47 5.34 7.32
CA ALA A 416 2.45 5.57 6.31
C ALA A 416 1.21 6.31 6.87
N ALA A 417 0.78 6.01 8.10
CA ALA A 417 -0.31 6.72 8.77
C ALA A 417 0.02 8.20 9.00
N ILE A 418 1.26 8.51 9.44
CA ILE A 418 1.74 9.89 9.56
C ILE A 418 1.66 10.60 8.21
N GLY A 419 2.19 9.98 7.16
CA GLY A 419 2.13 10.54 5.80
C GLY A 419 0.72 10.75 5.30
N ALA A 420 -0.19 9.80 5.54
CA ALA A 420 -1.60 9.90 5.18
C ALA A 420 -2.31 11.06 5.90
N LYS A 421 -2.05 11.23 7.20
CA LYS A 421 -2.66 12.33 7.97
C LYS A 421 -2.14 13.70 7.53
N MET A 422 -0.88 13.77 7.08
CA MET A 422 -0.34 15.00 6.48
C MET A 422 -0.96 15.31 5.12
N ALA A 423 -1.30 14.27 4.34
CA ALA A 423 -1.93 14.40 3.03
C ALA A 423 -3.42 14.76 3.11
N GLU A 424 -4.12 14.19 4.09
CA GLU A 424 -5.57 14.27 4.28
C GLU A 424 -5.87 14.67 5.74
N PRO A 425 -5.63 15.94 6.11
CA PRO A 425 -5.69 16.38 7.51
C PRO A 425 -7.07 16.28 8.14
N ASP A 426 -8.13 16.31 7.35
CA ASP A 426 -9.51 16.27 7.83
C ASP A 426 -10.04 14.84 8.03
N LYS A 427 -9.39 13.83 7.44
CA LYS A 427 -9.81 12.44 7.57
C LYS A 427 -9.30 11.79 8.85
N THR A 428 -10.08 10.86 9.38
CA THR A 428 -9.62 9.95 10.43
C THR A 428 -8.58 9.00 9.85
N VAL A 429 -7.44 8.86 10.55
CA VAL A 429 -6.37 7.93 10.15
C VAL A 429 -6.11 6.97 11.30
N ILE A 430 -6.18 5.67 11.03
CA ILE A 430 -5.99 4.60 11.99
C ILE A 430 -4.90 3.66 11.47
N ASN A 431 -3.85 3.43 12.27
CA ASN A 431 -2.88 2.38 12.00
C ASN A 431 -3.21 1.13 12.81
N ILE A 432 -3.30 -0.02 12.15
CA ILE A 432 -3.56 -1.33 12.77
C ILE A 432 -2.27 -2.14 12.71
N ALA A 433 -1.70 -2.43 13.88
CA ALA A 433 -0.42 -3.11 14.02
C ALA A 433 -0.54 -4.37 14.88
N GLY A 434 0.29 -5.36 14.64
CA GLY A 434 0.64 -6.37 15.64
C GLY A 434 1.78 -5.85 16.53
N ASP A 435 1.89 -6.40 17.74
CA ASP A 435 2.95 -6.08 18.70
C ASP A 435 4.37 -6.23 18.11
N GLY A 436 4.62 -7.30 17.37
CA GLY A 436 5.89 -7.54 16.69
C GLY A 436 6.23 -6.51 15.61
N CYS A 437 5.24 -6.01 14.88
CA CYS A 437 5.43 -4.98 13.85
C CYS A 437 5.61 -3.60 14.45
N PHE A 438 4.76 -3.23 15.40
CA PHE A 438 4.81 -1.93 16.05
C PHE A 438 6.18 -1.63 16.65
N ARG A 439 6.84 -2.64 17.22
CA ARG A 439 8.19 -2.54 17.80
C ARG A 439 9.27 -2.11 16.81
N MET A 440 9.08 -2.34 15.51
CA MET A 440 10.11 -2.03 14.52
C MET A 440 10.26 -0.52 14.25
N ASN A 441 9.14 0.24 14.33
CA ASN A 441 9.12 1.69 14.08
C ASN A 441 8.30 2.46 15.12
N MET A 442 8.15 1.94 16.34
CA MET A 442 7.42 2.60 17.43
C MET A 442 7.98 3.99 17.81
N ASN A 443 9.23 4.26 17.48
CA ASN A 443 9.87 5.57 17.64
C ASN A 443 9.15 6.68 16.86
N GLU A 444 8.40 6.37 15.81
CA GLU A 444 7.63 7.36 15.06
C GLU A 444 6.37 7.87 15.83
N ILE A 445 6.02 7.28 16.99
CA ILE A 445 5.07 7.92 17.91
C ILE A 445 5.60 9.29 18.35
N ALA A 446 6.91 9.41 18.62
CA ALA A 446 7.53 10.69 18.95
C ALA A 446 7.47 11.69 17.78
N THR A 447 7.49 11.22 16.52
CA THR A 447 7.25 12.06 15.34
C THR A 447 5.81 12.57 15.33
N ALA A 448 4.83 11.68 15.51
CA ALA A 448 3.42 12.05 15.51
C ALA A 448 3.10 13.08 16.62
N THR A 449 3.59 12.86 17.85
CA THR A 449 3.36 13.76 18.96
C THR A 449 4.08 15.10 18.84
N ARG A 450 5.28 15.13 18.24
CA ARG A 450 6.03 16.37 17.96
C ARG A 450 5.24 17.38 17.12
N TYR A 451 4.45 16.90 16.20
CA TYR A 451 3.68 17.72 15.25
C TYR A 451 2.19 17.73 15.54
N ASP A 452 1.79 17.27 16.74
CA ASP A 452 0.38 17.19 17.15
C ASP A 452 -0.49 16.48 16.10
N ILE A 453 0.03 15.40 15.49
CA ILE A 453 -0.66 14.64 14.46
C ILE A 453 -1.72 13.75 15.13
N PRO A 454 -3.04 14.02 14.95
CA PRO A 454 -4.08 13.20 15.53
C PRO A 454 -4.27 11.92 14.70
N LEU A 455 -3.66 10.84 15.13
CA LEU A 455 -3.85 9.51 14.58
C LEU A 455 -4.13 8.49 15.68
N ILE A 456 -4.83 7.42 15.33
CA ILE A 456 -5.13 6.32 16.25
C ILE A 456 -4.23 5.14 15.89
N GLN A 457 -3.43 4.69 16.85
CA GLN A 457 -2.61 3.50 16.76
C GLN A 457 -3.28 2.36 17.52
N VAL A 458 -3.80 1.36 16.82
CA VAL A 458 -4.32 0.13 17.42
C VAL A 458 -3.25 -0.95 17.34
N ILE A 459 -2.85 -1.48 18.49
CA ILE A 459 -1.87 -2.57 18.60
C ILE A 459 -2.63 -3.84 19.01
N ILE A 460 -2.79 -4.76 18.08
CA ILE A 460 -3.35 -6.09 18.37
C ILE A 460 -2.21 -6.95 18.91
N ASN A 461 -2.14 -7.01 20.24
CA ASN A 461 -1.07 -7.67 20.99
C ASN A 461 -1.48 -9.11 21.33
N ASN A 462 -0.89 -10.08 20.65
CA ASN A 462 -1.06 -11.51 20.97
C ASN A 462 0.24 -12.13 21.53
N HIS A 463 1.25 -11.32 21.85
CA HIS A 463 2.56 -11.73 22.37
C HIS A 463 3.33 -12.70 21.47
N VAL A 464 3.04 -12.74 20.17
CA VAL A 464 3.68 -13.63 19.21
C VAL A 464 3.84 -12.97 17.84
N LEU A 465 4.76 -13.46 17.02
CA LEU A 465 4.76 -13.18 15.59
C LEU A 465 3.66 -14.03 14.93
N GLY A 466 2.41 -13.54 15.04
CA GLY A 466 1.20 -14.35 14.86
C GLY A 466 1.10 -15.09 13.55
N MET A 467 1.38 -14.45 12.39
CA MET A 467 1.33 -15.13 11.09
C MET A 467 2.41 -16.22 10.98
N VAL A 468 3.64 -15.97 11.44
CA VAL A 468 4.72 -16.97 11.42
C VAL A 468 4.40 -18.12 12.39
N ARG A 469 3.88 -17.82 13.58
CA ARG A 469 3.42 -18.82 14.54
C ARG A 469 2.28 -19.68 13.96
N GLN A 470 1.33 -19.10 13.24
CA GLN A 470 0.27 -19.83 12.56
C GLN A 470 0.84 -20.86 11.58
N TRP A 471 1.84 -20.47 10.79
CA TRP A 471 2.54 -21.39 9.88
C TRP A 471 3.29 -22.49 10.63
N GLN A 472 3.98 -22.15 11.71
CA GLN A 472 4.65 -23.15 12.55
C GLN A 472 3.65 -24.13 13.18
N ASN A 473 2.48 -23.63 13.55
CA ASN A 473 1.40 -24.46 14.08
C ASN A 473 0.89 -25.45 13.04
N LEU A 474 0.61 -24.97 11.81
CA LEU A 474 -0.03 -25.76 10.76
C LEU A 474 0.94 -26.67 10.00
N PHE A 475 2.16 -26.23 9.74
CA PHE A 475 3.07 -26.89 8.79
C PHE A 475 4.41 -27.32 9.37
N TYR A 476 4.77 -26.91 10.60
CA TYR A 476 6.07 -27.18 11.19
C TYR A 476 5.98 -27.92 12.54
N GLY A 477 4.89 -28.68 12.77
CA GLY A 477 4.72 -29.52 13.94
C GLY A 477 4.80 -28.76 15.28
N LYS A 478 4.30 -27.51 15.30
CA LYS A 478 4.24 -26.63 16.48
C LYS A 478 5.63 -26.30 17.08
N ARG A 479 6.68 -26.34 16.27
CA ARG A 479 8.01 -25.92 16.68
C ARG A 479 8.12 -24.38 16.57
N TYR A 480 7.75 -23.68 17.64
CA TYR A 480 7.67 -22.23 17.72
C TYR A 480 9.06 -21.59 17.94
N SER A 481 9.90 -21.60 16.90
CA SER A 481 11.23 -21.01 16.96
C SER A 481 11.15 -19.48 16.83
N GLN A 482 11.54 -18.76 17.88
CA GLN A 482 11.65 -17.29 17.95
C GLN A 482 10.38 -16.52 17.59
N THR A 483 9.21 -17.12 17.75
CA THR A 483 7.92 -16.47 17.44
C THR A 483 7.10 -16.10 18.68
N VAL A 484 7.56 -16.49 19.86
CA VAL A 484 6.96 -16.06 21.14
C VAL A 484 7.74 -14.87 21.68
N LEU A 485 7.06 -13.73 21.81
CA LEU A 485 7.66 -12.49 22.29
C LEU A 485 7.56 -12.44 23.81
N ARG A 486 8.65 -12.75 24.50
CA ARG A 486 8.74 -12.82 25.98
C ARG A 486 9.36 -11.56 26.60
N ASP A 487 9.40 -10.48 25.84
CA ASP A 487 9.95 -9.23 26.36
C ASP A 487 8.99 -8.53 27.32
N LYS A 488 9.52 -7.53 28.02
CA LYS A 488 8.82 -6.78 29.05
C LYS A 488 8.42 -5.38 28.55
N VAL A 489 8.20 -5.20 27.25
CA VAL A 489 7.79 -3.91 26.70
C VAL A 489 6.36 -3.61 27.14
N ASP A 490 6.18 -2.47 27.78
CA ASP A 490 4.89 -1.91 28.14
C ASP A 490 4.56 -0.81 27.12
N PHE A 491 3.73 -1.13 26.14
CA PHE A 491 3.43 -0.19 25.04
C PHE A 491 2.65 1.03 25.50
N VAL A 492 1.84 0.92 26.55
CA VAL A 492 1.10 2.06 27.11
C VAL A 492 2.07 3.06 27.72
N LYS A 493 2.95 2.61 28.63
CA LYS A 493 3.96 3.50 29.23
C LYS A 493 4.92 4.08 28.19
N LEU A 494 5.29 3.30 27.18
CA LEU A 494 6.15 3.76 26.10
C LEU A 494 5.47 4.88 25.32
N ALA A 495 4.21 4.70 24.92
CA ALA A 495 3.44 5.70 24.19
C ALA A 495 3.26 6.99 25.02
N GLU A 496 2.95 6.87 26.31
CA GLU A 496 2.84 8.00 27.24
C GLU A 496 4.18 8.74 27.39
N ALA A 497 5.29 8.01 27.52
CA ALA A 497 6.64 8.60 27.57
C ALA A 497 7.03 9.33 26.28
N MET A 498 6.45 8.95 25.13
CA MET A 498 6.60 9.63 23.84
C MET A 498 5.56 10.75 23.62
N GLY A 499 4.70 11.05 24.62
CA GLY A 499 3.74 12.15 24.57
C GLY A 499 2.36 11.81 24.02
N ALA A 500 2.08 10.55 23.68
CA ALA A 500 0.76 10.10 23.25
C ALA A 500 -0.16 9.78 24.43
N LYS A 501 -1.48 9.80 24.20
CA LYS A 501 -2.42 9.14 25.11
C LYS A 501 -2.42 7.65 24.83
N ALA A 502 -2.60 6.82 25.85
CA ALA A 502 -2.62 5.38 25.65
C ALA A 502 -3.56 4.66 26.61
N LYS A 503 -4.10 3.52 26.14
CA LYS A 503 -4.90 2.58 26.95
C LYS A 503 -4.59 1.15 26.58
N ARG A 504 -4.61 0.25 27.56
CA ARG A 504 -4.63 -1.19 27.39
C ARG A 504 -6.05 -1.69 27.62
N VAL A 505 -6.51 -2.60 26.75
CA VAL A 505 -7.83 -3.19 26.80
C VAL A 505 -7.74 -4.71 26.60
N THR A 506 -8.62 -5.44 27.30
CA THR A 506 -8.66 -6.91 27.33
C THR A 506 -10.05 -7.46 27.03
N THR A 507 -11.07 -6.59 27.05
CA THR A 507 -12.46 -6.95 26.76
C THR A 507 -13.04 -6.08 25.64
N LYS A 508 -14.17 -6.53 25.09
CA LYS A 508 -14.91 -5.79 24.05
C LYS A 508 -15.38 -4.43 24.55
N GLU A 509 -15.93 -4.41 25.73
CA GLU A 509 -16.47 -3.22 26.37
C GLU A 509 -15.38 -2.17 26.65
N GLU A 510 -14.20 -2.62 27.11
CA GLU A 510 -13.04 -1.75 27.28
C GLU A 510 -12.55 -1.18 25.95
N PHE A 511 -12.53 -2.00 24.89
CA PHE A 511 -12.15 -1.53 23.55
C PHE A 511 -13.13 -0.48 23.03
N ASP A 512 -14.44 -0.71 23.15
CA ASP A 512 -15.46 0.23 22.70
C ASP A 512 -15.31 1.59 23.33
N VAL A 513 -15.09 1.63 24.67
CA VAL A 513 -14.89 2.88 25.41
C VAL A 513 -13.58 3.57 25.01
N ALA A 514 -12.48 2.82 24.90
CA ALA A 514 -11.18 3.37 24.53
C ALA A 514 -11.18 3.91 23.11
N PHE A 515 -11.84 3.22 22.18
CA PHE A 515 -11.91 3.63 20.78
C PHE A 515 -12.77 4.88 20.61
N GLU A 516 -13.90 5.00 21.32
CA GLU A 516 -14.71 6.23 21.31
C GLU A 516 -13.96 7.43 21.90
N GLU A 517 -13.13 7.22 22.92
CA GLU A 517 -12.26 8.27 23.44
C GLU A 517 -11.18 8.66 22.42
N ALA A 518 -10.58 7.69 21.76
CA ALA A 518 -9.58 7.92 20.71
C ALA A 518 -10.14 8.73 19.54
N LEU A 519 -11.35 8.42 19.07
CA LEU A 519 -12.06 9.16 18.00
C LEU A 519 -12.32 10.63 18.34
N LYS A 520 -12.49 10.95 19.63
CA LYS A 520 -12.70 12.32 20.12
C LYS A 520 -11.39 13.05 20.46
N SER A 521 -10.26 12.35 20.37
CA SER A 521 -8.96 12.91 20.73
C SER A 521 -8.35 13.70 19.57
N ASN A 522 -7.88 14.91 19.86
CA ASN A 522 -7.14 15.74 18.87
C ASN A 522 -5.61 15.51 18.94
N THR A 523 -5.17 14.38 19.46
CA THR A 523 -3.75 14.02 19.61
C THR A 523 -3.57 12.54 19.29
N THR A 524 -2.34 12.12 19.09
CA THR A 524 -2.00 10.71 18.90
C THR A 524 -2.52 9.87 20.07
N PHE A 525 -3.26 8.81 19.76
CA PHE A 525 -3.84 7.90 20.75
C PHE A 525 -3.47 6.45 20.44
N VAL A 526 -2.92 5.75 21.42
CA VAL A 526 -2.50 4.34 21.29
C VAL A 526 -3.44 3.44 22.09
N ILE A 527 -4.00 2.41 21.42
CA ILE A 527 -4.82 1.38 22.07
C ILE A 527 -4.11 0.04 21.94
N GLU A 528 -3.64 -0.51 23.05
CA GLU A 528 -3.09 -1.86 23.12
C GLU A 528 -4.22 -2.84 23.43
N CYS A 529 -4.54 -3.73 22.47
CA CYS A 529 -5.59 -4.75 22.58
C CYS A 529 -4.95 -6.11 22.83
N GLU A 530 -5.08 -6.64 24.03
CA GLU A 530 -4.60 -7.98 24.36
C GLU A 530 -5.58 -9.05 23.88
N ILE A 531 -5.12 -9.94 22.99
CA ILE A 531 -5.92 -11.04 22.44
C ILE A 531 -5.23 -12.39 22.61
N ASP A 532 -5.93 -13.48 22.32
CA ASP A 532 -5.40 -14.85 22.39
C ASP A 532 -4.23 -15.04 21.41
N SER A 533 -3.13 -15.63 21.91
CA SER A 533 -1.92 -15.94 21.12
C SER A 533 -2.14 -17.00 20.02
N ASP A 534 -3.16 -17.82 20.12
CA ASP A 534 -3.50 -18.85 19.14
C ASP A 534 -4.65 -18.46 18.20
N GLU A 535 -5.06 -17.20 18.21
CA GLU A 535 -5.98 -16.69 17.21
C GLU A 535 -5.37 -16.77 15.80
N LYS A 536 -6.18 -17.24 14.84
CA LYS A 536 -5.72 -17.53 13.48
C LYS A 536 -6.52 -16.78 12.44
N VAL A 537 -5.89 -16.53 11.31
CA VAL A 537 -6.55 -15.99 10.12
C VAL A 537 -7.05 -17.14 9.26
N PHE A 538 -8.35 -17.18 9.03
CA PHE A 538 -9.01 -18.10 8.12
C PHE A 538 -10.01 -17.35 7.23
N PRO A 539 -10.33 -17.85 6.01
CA PRO A 539 -9.78 -19.03 5.35
C PRO A 539 -8.29 -18.91 5.01
N MET A 540 -7.65 -20.05 4.72
CA MET A 540 -6.26 -20.09 4.27
C MET A 540 -6.09 -21.15 3.17
N VAL A 541 -5.16 -20.88 2.23
CA VAL A 541 -4.71 -21.85 1.23
C VAL A 541 -3.29 -22.31 1.60
N SER A 542 -3.06 -23.62 1.61
CA SER A 542 -1.72 -24.16 1.85
C SER A 542 -0.73 -23.71 0.77
N PRO A 543 0.56 -23.54 1.10
CA PRO A 543 1.58 -23.18 0.11
C PRO A 543 1.58 -24.14 -1.08
N GLY A 544 1.50 -23.58 -2.31
CA GLY A 544 1.47 -24.36 -3.55
C GLY A 544 0.18 -25.10 -3.88
N ALA A 545 -0.84 -25.01 -3.02
CA ALA A 545 -2.17 -25.55 -3.30
C ALA A 545 -2.96 -24.65 -4.25
N ALA A 546 -4.06 -25.17 -4.82
CA ALA A 546 -4.99 -24.35 -5.60
C ALA A 546 -5.78 -23.43 -4.67
N ILE A 547 -6.22 -22.28 -5.18
CA ILE A 547 -7.05 -21.36 -4.38
C ILE A 547 -8.40 -21.99 -4.01
N SER A 548 -8.91 -22.93 -4.82
CA SER A 548 -10.10 -23.73 -4.51
C SER A 548 -9.94 -24.65 -3.30
N ASP A 549 -8.68 -24.93 -2.89
CA ASP A 549 -8.38 -25.81 -1.76
C ASP A 549 -8.30 -24.99 -0.44
N ALA A 550 -8.94 -23.82 -0.39
CA ALA A 550 -9.03 -22.98 0.80
C ALA A 550 -9.74 -23.71 1.94
N PHE A 551 -9.16 -23.69 3.12
CA PHE A 551 -9.67 -24.35 4.31
C PHE A 551 -9.85 -23.36 5.48
N ASP A 552 -10.73 -23.71 6.40
CA ASP A 552 -10.95 -23.01 7.66
C ASP A 552 -10.72 -23.93 8.87
N GLU A 553 -11.04 -23.45 10.06
CA GLU A 553 -10.87 -24.22 11.29
C GLU A 553 -11.76 -25.49 11.34
N LYS A 554 -12.95 -25.45 10.71
CA LYS A 554 -13.87 -26.59 10.65
C LYS A 554 -13.29 -27.70 9.76
N ASP A 555 -12.73 -27.32 8.61
CA ASP A 555 -12.09 -28.27 7.70
C ASP A 555 -10.88 -28.95 8.35
N LEU A 556 -10.09 -28.23 9.17
CA LEU A 556 -8.95 -28.79 9.91
C LEU A 556 -9.36 -29.80 10.99
N LYS A 557 -10.54 -29.63 11.60
CA LYS A 557 -11.09 -30.58 12.56
C LYS A 557 -11.52 -31.88 11.89
N LEU A 558 -11.98 -31.80 10.63
CA LEU A 558 -12.41 -32.97 9.84
C LEU A 558 -11.21 -33.65 9.16
N ASN A 559 -10.28 -32.90 8.63
CA ASN A 559 -9.10 -33.37 7.90
C ASN A 559 -7.83 -32.61 8.37
N PRO A 560 -7.16 -33.08 9.43
CA PRO A 560 -5.93 -32.46 9.90
C PRO A 560 -4.84 -32.45 8.81
N ILE A 561 -4.12 -31.36 8.67
CA ILE A 561 -2.93 -31.28 7.81
C ILE A 561 -1.87 -32.26 8.38
N LYS A 562 -1.42 -33.22 7.57
CA LYS A 562 -0.41 -34.23 7.95
C LYS A 562 1.00 -33.66 7.91
#